data_8ae08c681609999e1ce8fc6603d3ad0d
#
_entry.id   8ae08c681609999e1ce8fc6603d3ad0d
#
_cell.length_a   1.000
_cell.length_b   1.000
_cell.length_c   1.000
_cell.angle_alpha   90.00
_cell.angle_beta   90.00
_cell.angle_gamma   90.00
#
_symmetry.space_group_name_H-M   'P 1'
#
loop_
_entity.id
_entity.type
_entity.pdbx_description
1 polymer ?
#
loop_
_entity_poly.entity_id
_entity_poly.type
_entity_poly.pdbx_seq_one_letter_code
_entity_poly.pdbx_strand_id
1 'polypeptide(L)'
;MDQIKIFLIFAMISTLFFSCKNKTNPSSVVTPPSPTINKSFKRGIAFSMVSPNDFAALSKGVSWWYNWSTNYDPRVQSNYYQAYNMDFVPMLWGGNTSNSDISAVENLILAHSEIKYLLVMNEPNLINQADRTPQEAAVDWLKYEKVVSDLAAKGRTIYIVGPAMTWGTMTNYSDPIVWLDSFYVAYKTANNGKLPEIDYLAFHWYDYGLSSQLDRLDKYNKKIWVTEMANWNSQINSYSMQEVQMTDMVNTCETRSDVFRYAWFYGRGNFPDNHFTYLFTPNDGELSVLGKLYISLPY
;
A
#
# COMPACT_ATOMS: atom_id res chain seq x y z
N MET A 1 -9.30 -45.35 88.50
CA MET A 1 -9.76 -45.29 87.13
C MET A 1 -9.11 -44.03 86.56
N ASP A 2 -7.92 -44.10 86.03
CA ASP A 2 -7.38 -43.09 85.11
C ASP A 2 -6.05 -43.59 84.59
N GLN A 3 -6.01 -43.71 83.27
CA GLN A 3 -4.88 -44.27 82.55
C GLN A 3 -3.83 -43.17 82.32
N ILE A 4 -2.63 -43.40 82.79
CA ILE A 4 -1.43 -42.57 82.56
C ILE A 4 -0.86 -43.03 81.23
N LYS A 5 -0.82 -42.13 80.23
CA LYS A 5 -0.14 -42.36 78.95
C LYS A 5 1.28 -41.78 79.02
N ILE A 6 2.24 -42.68 78.94
CA ILE A 6 3.68 -42.41 78.83
C ILE A 6 3.98 -41.94 77.40
N PHE A 7 4.55 -40.73 77.19
CA PHE A 7 5.09 -40.27 75.92
C PHE A 7 6.58 -40.63 75.82
N LEU A 8 6.90 -41.46 74.89
CA LEU A 8 8.29 -41.71 74.49
C LEU A 8 8.69 -40.67 73.42
N ILE A 9 9.70 -39.85 73.73
CA ILE A 9 10.31 -38.91 72.80
C ILE A 9 11.40 -39.66 72.02
N PHE A 10 11.19 -39.87 70.73
CA PHE A 10 12.22 -40.28 69.80
C PHE A 10 12.86 -39.02 69.16
N ALA A 11 14.16 -38.80 69.49
CA ALA A 11 14.95 -37.76 68.85
C ALA A 11 15.42 -38.28 67.47
N MET A 12 14.88 -37.73 66.38
CA MET A 12 15.33 -37.96 65.02
C MET A 12 16.38 -36.95 64.64
N ILE A 13 17.60 -37.37 64.46
CA ILE A 13 18.68 -36.54 63.91
C ILE A 13 18.48 -36.48 62.40
N SER A 14 18.04 -35.33 61.87
CA SER A 14 17.94 -35.07 60.46
C SER A 14 19.26 -34.56 59.93
N THR A 15 19.96 -35.33 59.14
CA THR A 15 21.10 -34.87 58.33
C THR A 15 20.57 -34.10 57.11
N LEU A 16 20.82 -32.79 57.12
CA LEU A 16 20.53 -31.92 55.97
C LEU A 16 21.57 -32.12 54.87
N PHE A 17 21.17 -32.82 53.80
CA PHE A 17 21.90 -32.79 52.53
C PHE A 17 21.55 -31.51 51.79
N PHE A 18 22.51 -30.58 51.71
CA PHE A 18 22.43 -29.42 50.82
C PHE A 18 22.68 -29.93 49.37
N SER A 19 21.62 -30.12 48.59
CA SER A 19 21.71 -30.35 47.18
C SER A 19 21.73 -28.97 46.46
N CYS A 20 22.92 -28.57 46.01
CA CYS A 20 23.05 -27.44 45.11
C CYS A 20 22.41 -27.79 43.77
N LYS A 21 21.16 -27.40 43.56
CA LYS A 21 20.58 -27.39 42.19
C LYS A 21 21.14 -26.16 41.46
N ASN A 22 22.11 -26.40 40.59
CA ASN A 22 22.46 -25.47 39.53
C ASN A 22 21.21 -25.20 38.67
N LYS A 23 20.58 -24.02 38.83
CA LYS A 23 19.63 -23.53 37.87
C LYS A 23 20.41 -23.15 36.62
N THR A 24 20.45 -24.01 35.64
CA THR A 24 20.77 -23.63 34.26
C THR A 24 19.64 -22.72 33.79
N ASN A 25 19.92 -21.43 33.69
CA ASN A 25 19.04 -20.50 32.98
C ASN A 25 18.87 -21.06 31.56
N PRO A 26 17.61 -21.12 31.05
CA PRO A 26 17.44 -21.46 29.65
C PRO A 26 18.18 -20.38 28.85
N SER A 27 19.14 -20.83 28.04
CA SER A 27 19.86 -19.99 27.09
C SER A 27 18.80 -19.26 26.27
N SER A 28 18.68 -17.94 26.41
CA SER A 28 17.86 -17.15 25.52
C SER A 28 18.39 -17.40 24.11
N VAL A 29 17.59 -18.08 23.30
CA VAL A 29 17.83 -18.20 21.86
C VAL A 29 17.76 -16.77 21.33
N VAL A 30 18.92 -16.15 21.16
CA VAL A 30 19.03 -14.89 20.43
C VAL A 30 18.73 -15.23 18.98
N THR A 31 17.48 -15.03 18.59
CA THR A 31 17.11 -15.05 17.17
C THR A 31 17.95 -13.96 16.50
N PRO A 32 18.76 -14.29 15.48
CA PRO A 32 19.48 -13.28 14.73
C PRO A 32 18.47 -12.22 14.25
N PRO A 33 18.78 -10.92 14.31
CA PRO A 33 17.91 -9.92 13.73
C PRO A 33 17.67 -10.30 12.28
N SER A 34 16.40 -10.37 11.86
CA SER A 34 16.04 -10.51 10.45
C SER A 34 16.87 -9.50 9.66
N PRO A 35 17.49 -9.91 8.55
CA PRO A 35 18.24 -8.97 7.73
C PRO A 35 17.33 -7.80 7.38
N THR A 36 17.71 -6.60 7.77
CA THR A 36 17.05 -5.37 7.35
C THR A 36 17.21 -5.29 5.84
N ILE A 37 16.17 -5.68 5.11
CA ILE A 37 16.18 -5.51 3.65
C ILE A 37 16.08 -4.01 3.43
N ASN A 38 17.21 -3.43 3.01
CA ASN A 38 17.32 -2.01 2.72
C ASN A 38 16.65 -1.80 1.35
N LYS A 39 15.41 -1.32 1.33
CA LYS A 39 14.61 -1.08 0.13
C LYS A 39 13.87 0.25 0.25
N SER A 40 13.59 0.89 -0.89
CA SER A 40 12.81 2.13 -0.90
C SER A 40 11.42 1.93 -0.29
N PHE A 41 11.06 2.76 0.69
CA PHE A 41 9.68 2.78 1.21
C PHE A 41 8.69 3.39 0.20
N LYS A 42 9.19 4.15 -0.79
CA LYS A 42 8.37 4.76 -1.83
C LYS A 42 7.89 3.76 -2.88
N ARG A 43 8.71 2.73 -3.17
CA ARG A 43 8.54 1.84 -4.33
C ARG A 43 7.46 0.80 -4.09
N GLY A 44 6.47 0.77 -4.98
CA GLY A 44 5.33 -0.11 -4.93
C GLY A 44 5.05 -0.81 -6.26
N ILE A 45 3.97 -1.58 -6.28
CA ILE A 45 3.44 -2.20 -7.49
C ILE A 45 1.91 -2.12 -7.52
N ALA A 46 1.36 -1.71 -8.66
CA ALA A 46 -0.06 -1.79 -8.99
C ALA A 46 -0.34 -3.16 -9.63
N PHE A 47 -0.71 -4.15 -8.81
CA PHE A 47 -0.90 -5.53 -9.26
C PHE A 47 -1.65 -6.38 -8.24
N SER A 48 -2.57 -7.23 -8.73
CA SER A 48 -3.27 -8.22 -7.90
C SER A 48 -2.34 -9.39 -7.57
N MET A 49 -1.52 -9.21 -6.53
CA MET A 49 -0.60 -10.24 -6.06
C MET A 49 -1.36 -11.33 -5.30
N VAL A 50 -1.00 -12.58 -5.57
CA VAL A 50 -1.58 -13.77 -4.90
C VAL A 50 -0.49 -14.76 -4.50
N SER A 51 0.47 -15.02 -5.39
CA SER A 51 1.49 -16.05 -5.20
C SER A 51 2.53 -15.66 -4.14
N PRO A 52 2.82 -16.54 -3.17
CA PRO A 52 3.95 -16.35 -2.24
C PRO A 52 5.30 -16.19 -2.96
N ASN A 53 5.48 -16.82 -4.12
CA ASN A 53 6.72 -16.73 -4.91
C ASN A 53 6.86 -15.33 -5.54
N ASP A 54 5.76 -14.74 -6.05
CA ASP A 54 5.74 -13.37 -6.56
C ASP A 54 6.06 -12.37 -5.44
N PHE A 55 5.47 -12.53 -4.26
CA PHE A 55 5.82 -11.74 -3.08
C PHE A 55 7.29 -11.85 -2.71
N ALA A 56 7.83 -13.07 -2.63
CA ALA A 56 9.23 -13.30 -2.30
C ALA A 56 10.19 -12.67 -3.32
N ALA A 57 9.83 -12.70 -4.61
CA ALA A 57 10.63 -12.11 -5.66
C ALA A 57 10.66 -10.57 -5.58
N LEU A 58 9.49 -9.92 -5.43
CA LEU A 58 9.38 -8.45 -5.42
C LEU A 58 9.78 -7.82 -4.09
N SER A 59 9.58 -8.48 -2.97
CA SER A 59 9.81 -7.92 -1.63
C SER A 59 11.25 -7.46 -1.38
N LYS A 60 12.18 -7.86 -2.23
CA LYS A 60 13.58 -7.42 -2.18
C LYS A 60 13.76 -5.93 -2.53
N GLY A 61 12.83 -5.34 -3.28
CA GLY A 61 12.90 -3.94 -3.70
C GLY A 61 11.58 -3.18 -3.63
N VAL A 62 10.46 -3.86 -3.36
CA VAL A 62 9.11 -3.29 -3.34
C VAL A 62 8.56 -3.31 -1.91
N SER A 63 7.99 -2.18 -1.45
CA SER A 63 7.56 -1.97 -0.07
C SER A 63 6.04 -1.91 0.09
N TRP A 64 5.29 -1.76 -0.98
CA TRP A 64 3.84 -1.70 -0.93
C TRP A 64 3.19 -2.13 -2.23
N TRP A 65 1.90 -2.46 -2.17
CA TRP A 65 1.12 -2.91 -3.32
C TRP A 65 -0.36 -2.63 -3.13
N TYR A 66 -1.10 -2.60 -4.20
CA TYR A 66 -2.55 -2.53 -4.21
C TYR A 66 -3.12 -3.25 -5.45
N ASN A 67 -4.42 -3.51 -5.44
CA ASN A 67 -5.11 -4.33 -6.43
C ASN A 67 -6.45 -3.73 -6.88
N TRP A 68 -6.64 -2.42 -6.73
CA TRP A 68 -7.87 -1.69 -7.07
C TRP A 68 -9.11 -2.17 -6.30
N SER A 69 -8.96 -2.87 -5.20
CA SER A 69 -10.05 -3.46 -4.42
C SER A 69 -10.01 -3.05 -2.96
N THR A 70 -11.16 -3.24 -2.30
CA THR A 70 -11.31 -2.99 -0.85
C THR A 70 -10.52 -3.96 0.01
N ASN A 71 -10.10 -5.11 -0.56
CA ASN A 71 -9.38 -6.16 0.14
C ASN A 71 -8.41 -6.87 -0.81
N TYR A 72 -7.43 -7.56 -0.27
CA TYR A 72 -6.60 -8.46 -1.05
C TYR A 72 -7.31 -9.81 -1.28
N ASP A 73 -6.83 -10.56 -2.27
CA ASP A 73 -7.37 -11.89 -2.59
C ASP A 73 -7.25 -12.82 -1.37
N PRO A 74 -8.27 -13.59 -1.01
CA PRO A 74 -8.25 -14.48 0.16
C PRO A 74 -7.20 -15.61 0.08
N ARG A 75 -6.61 -15.84 -1.10
CA ARG A 75 -5.49 -16.77 -1.29
C ARG A 75 -4.14 -16.20 -0.82
N VAL A 76 -4.05 -14.89 -0.61
CA VAL A 76 -2.85 -14.27 -0.02
C VAL A 76 -2.71 -14.76 1.41
N GLN A 77 -1.53 -15.21 1.78
CA GLN A 77 -1.26 -15.68 3.14
C GLN A 77 -1.48 -14.56 4.17
N SER A 78 -2.14 -14.87 5.28
CA SER A 78 -2.55 -13.86 6.27
C SER A 78 -1.39 -13.11 6.94
N ASN A 79 -0.20 -13.70 6.94
CA ASN A 79 1.01 -13.09 7.50
C ASN A 79 1.92 -12.43 6.43
N TYR A 80 1.39 -12.09 5.25
CA TYR A 80 2.17 -11.51 4.13
C TYR A 80 2.99 -10.29 4.57
N TYR A 81 2.42 -9.44 5.41
CA TYR A 81 3.10 -8.24 5.89
C TYR A 81 4.37 -8.57 6.68
N GLN A 82 4.27 -9.49 7.63
CA GLN A 82 5.41 -9.95 8.45
C GLN A 82 6.43 -10.72 7.61
N ALA A 83 5.96 -11.51 6.64
CA ALA A 83 6.83 -12.35 5.81
C ALA A 83 7.62 -11.54 4.77
N TYR A 84 7.00 -10.51 4.18
CA TYR A 84 7.58 -9.80 3.03
C TYR A 84 7.85 -8.33 3.32
N ASN A 85 7.39 -7.79 4.43
CA ASN A 85 7.48 -6.37 4.77
C ASN A 85 6.96 -5.48 3.61
N MET A 86 5.76 -5.81 3.12
CA MET A 86 5.07 -5.08 2.05
C MET A 86 3.68 -4.66 2.53
N ASP A 87 3.41 -3.35 2.52
CA ASP A 87 2.10 -2.81 2.89
C ASP A 87 1.07 -3.12 1.80
N PHE A 88 -0.09 -3.63 2.18
CA PHE A 88 -1.27 -3.58 1.31
C PHE A 88 -1.99 -2.24 1.51
N VAL A 89 -2.43 -1.63 0.41
CA VAL A 89 -3.21 -0.39 0.46
C VAL A 89 -4.58 -0.65 -0.19
N PRO A 90 -5.67 -0.70 0.60
CA PRO A 90 -7.01 -0.90 0.07
C PRO A 90 -7.48 0.31 -0.73
N MET A 91 -8.43 0.08 -1.64
CA MET A 91 -9.02 1.13 -2.49
C MET A 91 -10.54 1.10 -2.48
N LEU A 92 -11.16 2.27 -2.32
CA LEU A 92 -12.54 2.56 -2.70
C LEU A 92 -12.55 3.14 -4.12
N TRP A 93 -12.72 2.26 -5.10
CA TRP A 93 -12.39 2.50 -6.50
C TRP A 93 -13.21 3.60 -7.18
N GLY A 94 -14.50 3.72 -6.88
CA GLY A 94 -15.38 4.68 -7.55
C GLY A 94 -16.35 5.39 -6.62
N GLY A 95 -17.02 6.42 -7.12
CA GLY A 95 -18.01 7.20 -6.36
C GLY A 95 -19.25 6.42 -5.92
N ASN A 96 -19.60 5.37 -6.68
CA ASN A 96 -20.73 4.47 -6.36
C ASN A 96 -20.39 3.41 -5.30
N THR A 97 -19.48 3.73 -4.39
CA THR A 97 -19.09 2.85 -3.29
C THR A 97 -20.30 2.38 -2.49
N SER A 98 -20.49 1.09 -2.41
CA SER A 98 -21.60 0.48 -1.67
C SER A 98 -21.31 0.44 -0.16
N ASN A 99 -22.35 0.28 0.66
CA ASN A 99 -22.16 0.06 2.09
C ASN A 99 -21.38 -1.24 2.40
N SER A 100 -21.45 -2.25 1.52
CA SER A 100 -20.65 -3.47 1.66
C SER A 100 -19.17 -3.20 1.42
N ASP A 101 -18.80 -2.35 0.45
CA ASP A 101 -17.41 -1.96 0.19
C ASP A 101 -16.83 -1.16 1.35
N ILE A 102 -17.61 -0.21 1.88
CA ILE A 102 -17.24 0.57 3.07
C ILE A 102 -16.98 -0.37 4.25
N SER A 103 -17.91 -1.27 4.54
CA SER A 103 -17.75 -2.23 5.64
C SER A 103 -16.56 -3.16 5.43
N ALA A 104 -16.28 -3.59 4.20
CA ALA A 104 -15.14 -4.45 3.88
C ALA A 104 -13.81 -3.72 4.18
N VAL A 105 -13.68 -2.47 3.73
CA VAL A 105 -12.49 -1.63 4.00
C VAL A 105 -12.32 -1.36 5.49
N GLU A 106 -13.39 -0.98 6.20
CA GLU A 106 -13.31 -0.73 7.64
C GLU A 106 -12.87 -1.97 8.41
N ASN A 107 -13.48 -3.12 8.12
CA ASN A 107 -13.13 -4.39 8.77
C ASN A 107 -11.69 -4.79 8.50
N LEU A 108 -11.21 -4.64 7.26
CA LEU A 108 -9.83 -4.90 6.92
C LEU A 108 -8.87 -3.99 7.73
N ILE A 109 -9.12 -2.69 7.73
CA ILE A 109 -8.28 -1.71 8.44
C ILE A 109 -8.28 -1.96 9.95
N LEU A 110 -9.41 -2.37 10.52
CA LEU A 110 -9.49 -2.70 11.96
C LEU A 110 -8.72 -3.98 12.30
N ALA A 111 -8.68 -4.95 11.40
CA ALA A 111 -7.93 -6.20 11.57
C ALA A 111 -6.41 -6.04 11.34
N HIS A 112 -5.99 -5.03 10.57
CA HIS A 112 -4.63 -4.83 10.09
C HIS A 112 -4.05 -3.48 10.53
N SER A 113 -3.34 -3.45 11.66
CA SER A 113 -2.80 -2.21 12.26
C SER A 113 -1.72 -1.53 11.41
N GLU A 114 -1.09 -2.25 10.51
CA GLU A 114 -0.11 -1.77 9.53
C GLU A 114 -0.72 -0.90 8.44
N ILE A 115 -2.01 -1.08 8.09
CA ILE A 115 -2.68 -0.28 7.06
C ILE A 115 -2.88 1.14 7.59
N LYS A 116 -2.33 2.12 6.88
CA LYS A 116 -2.34 3.55 7.22
C LYS A 116 -3.02 4.42 6.16
N TYR A 117 -3.22 3.89 4.96
CA TYR A 117 -3.63 4.66 3.80
C TYR A 117 -4.83 4.00 3.13
N LEU A 118 -5.69 4.83 2.55
CA LEU A 118 -6.86 4.43 1.78
C LEU A 118 -6.81 5.15 0.43
N LEU A 119 -6.64 4.39 -0.65
CA LEU A 119 -6.79 4.91 -2.00
C LEU A 119 -8.27 5.14 -2.30
N VAL A 120 -8.58 6.23 -2.98
CA VAL A 120 -9.96 6.55 -3.35
C VAL A 120 -10.05 7.08 -4.78
N MET A 121 -11.14 6.72 -5.47
CA MET A 121 -11.59 7.26 -6.75
C MET A 121 -10.51 7.14 -7.86
N ASN A 122 -10.53 6.01 -8.54
CA ASN A 122 -9.61 5.69 -9.64
C ASN A 122 -10.00 6.40 -10.92
N GLU A 123 -9.15 7.27 -11.42
CA GLU A 123 -9.28 7.97 -12.72
C GLU A 123 -10.67 8.57 -12.98
N PRO A 124 -11.15 9.47 -12.10
CA PRO A 124 -12.52 10.00 -12.22
C PRO A 124 -12.77 10.75 -13.53
N ASN A 125 -11.76 11.32 -14.15
CA ASN A 125 -11.84 12.04 -15.42
C ASN A 125 -11.70 11.14 -16.67
N LEU A 126 -11.73 9.81 -16.48
CA LEU A 126 -11.66 8.82 -17.57
C LEU A 126 -12.98 8.03 -17.62
N ILE A 127 -13.70 8.12 -18.75
CA ILE A 127 -15.08 7.61 -18.91
C ILE A 127 -15.19 6.09 -18.66
N ASN A 128 -14.14 5.33 -18.98
CA ASN A 128 -14.12 3.88 -18.77
C ASN A 128 -13.63 3.46 -17.36
N GLN A 129 -13.42 4.43 -16.47
CA GLN A 129 -12.96 4.22 -15.10
C GLN A 129 -14.02 4.71 -14.10
N ALA A 130 -13.64 5.39 -13.03
CA ALA A 130 -14.63 5.83 -12.04
C ALA A 130 -15.70 6.77 -12.62
N ASP A 131 -15.41 7.46 -13.70
CA ASP A 131 -16.34 8.30 -14.48
C ASP A 131 -17.18 9.21 -13.59
N ARG A 132 -16.50 10.16 -12.95
CA ARG A 132 -17.13 11.14 -12.06
C ARG A 132 -16.79 12.57 -12.48
N THR A 133 -17.83 13.34 -12.80
CA THR A 133 -17.65 14.78 -12.90
C THR A 133 -17.15 15.37 -11.59
N PRO A 134 -16.49 16.54 -11.60
CA PRO A 134 -16.08 17.23 -10.38
C PRO A 134 -17.22 17.43 -9.37
N GLN A 135 -18.44 17.68 -9.84
CA GLN A 135 -19.63 17.89 -9.01
C GLN A 135 -20.10 16.60 -8.35
N GLU A 136 -20.15 15.50 -9.09
CA GLU A 136 -20.50 14.18 -8.54
C GLU A 136 -19.43 13.71 -7.53
N ALA A 137 -18.16 13.89 -7.86
CA ALA A 137 -17.05 13.58 -6.98
C ALA A 137 -17.12 14.38 -5.66
N ALA A 138 -17.51 15.64 -5.71
CA ALA A 138 -17.69 16.47 -4.53
C ALA A 138 -18.77 15.94 -3.57
N VAL A 139 -19.81 15.31 -4.10
CA VAL A 139 -20.86 14.65 -3.29
C VAL A 139 -20.36 13.30 -2.75
N ASP A 140 -19.72 12.51 -3.60
CA ASP A 140 -19.23 11.18 -3.22
C ASP A 140 -18.09 11.25 -2.20
N TRP A 141 -17.30 12.34 -2.20
CA TRP A 141 -16.15 12.52 -1.31
C TRP A 141 -16.49 12.45 0.17
N LEU A 142 -17.68 12.90 0.55
CA LEU A 142 -18.16 12.83 1.92
C LEU A 142 -18.25 11.40 2.47
N LYS A 143 -18.39 10.40 1.60
CA LYS A 143 -18.38 8.99 2.01
C LYS A 143 -17.00 8.55 2.47
N TYR A 144 -15.94 9.00 1.78
CA TYR A 144 -14.56 8.67 2.14
C TYR A 144 -14.15 9.35 3.43
N GLU A 145 -14.48 10.63 3.60
CA GLU A 145 -14.26 11.36 4.86
C GLU A 145 -14.99 10.71 6.04
N LYS A 146 -16.22 10.23 5.78
CA LYS A 146 -16.98 9.50 6.81
C LYS A 146 -16.28 8.20 7.22
N VAL A 147 -15.77 7.41 6.28
CA VAL A 147 -15.00 6.19 6.58
C VAL A 147 -13.80 6.49 7.47
N VAL A 148 -13.03 7.52 7.13
CA VAL A 148 -11.86 7.93 7.93
C VAL A 148 -12.28 8.40 9.32
N SER A 149 -13.35 9.20 9.42
CA SER A 149 -13.90 9.66 10.69
C SER A 149 -14.41 8.51 11.57
N ASP A 150 -15.12 7.54 10.99
CA ASP A 150 -15.62 6.36 11.71
C ASP A 150 -14.47 5.47 12.21
N LEU A 151 -13.40 5.34 11.43
CA LEU A 151 -12.18 4.64 11.83
C LEU A 151 -11.43 5.39 12.92
N ALA A 152 -11.36 6.72 12.85
CA ALA A 152 -10.75 7.56 13.88
C ALA A 152 -11.48 7.42 15.24
N ALA A 153 -12.80 7.37 15.23
CA ALA A 153 -13.62 7.10 16.42
C ALA A 153 -13.33 5.71 17.03
N LYS A 154 -12.82 4.76 16.23
CA LYS A 154 -12.38 3.42 16.64
C LYS A 154 -10.86 3.36 16.95
N GLY A 155 -10.19 4.51 17.04
CA GLY A 155 -8.75 4.62 17.39
C GLY A 155 -7.80 4.36 16.21
N ARG A 156 -8.26 4.43 14.96
CA ARG A 156 -7.44 4.21 13.76
C ARG A 156 -7.30 5.50 12.96
N THR A 157 -6.07 5.98 12.81
CA THR A 157 -5.76 7.11 11.91
C THR A 157 -5.44 6.58 10.53
N ILE A 158 -6.23 6.99 9.53
CA ILE A 158 -6.09 6.61 8.12
C ILE A 158 -6.00 7.87 7.28
N TYR A 159 -5.11 7.87 6.31
CA TYR A 159 -4.87 8.98 5.40
C TYR A 159 -5.52 8.72 4.05
N ILE A 160 -6.25 9.71 3.52
CA ILE A 160 -6.88 9.65 2.20
C ILE A 160 -5.85 9.96 1.12
N VAL A 161 -5.74 9.05 0.15
CA VAL A 161 -4.86 9.15 -1.01
C VAL A 161 -5.73 9.18 -2.27
N GLY A 162 -5.84 10.32 -2.91
CA GLY A 162 -6.68 10.48 -4.11
C GLY A 162 -7.19 11.92 -4.28
N PRO A 163 -8.04 12.13 -5.31
CA PRO A 163 -8.39 11.17 -6.36
C PRO A 163 -7.17 10.78 -7.21
N ALA A 164 -7.18 9.55 -7.77
CA ALA A 164 -6.12 9.12 -8.67
C ALA A 164 -6.36 9.70 -10.07
N MET A 165 -5.69 10.79 -10.38
CA MET A 165 -5.88 11.54 -11.62
C MET A 165 -5.02 11.02 -12.76
N THR A 166 -5.53 11.11 -13.97
CA THR A 166 -4.79 10.85 -15.22
C THR A 166 -5.15 11.89 -16.28
N TRP A 167 -4.51 11.86 -17.44
CA TRP A 167 -5.07 12.50 -18.64
C TRP A 167 -6.24 11.66 -19.13
N GLY A 168 -7.46 12.18 -18.94
CA GLY A 168 -8.70 11.45 -19.15
C GLY A 168 -9.35 11.70 -20.51
N THR A 169 -10.56 11.16 -20.66
CA THR A 169 -11.40 11.31 -21.87
C THR A 169 -12.71 12.05 -21.60
N MET A 170 -12.95 12.47 -20.36
CA MET A 170 -14.16 13.19 -19.99
C MET A 170 -14.21 14.56 -20.66
N THR A 171 -15.30 14.87 -21.36
CA THR A 171 -15.49 16.16 -22.04
C THR A 171 -15.31 17.32 -21.05
N ASN A 172 -14.51 18.30 -21.40
CA ASN A 172 -14.11 19.47 -20.62
C ASN A 172 -13.21 19.17 -19.40
N TYR A 173 -12.95 17.92 -19.06
CA TYR A 173 -12.21 17.51 -17.86
C TYR A 173 -11.12 16.47 -18.17
N SER A 174 -10.66 16.39 -19.41
CA SER A 174 -9.55 15.50 -19.78
C SER A 174 -8.24 15.86 -19.09
N ASP A 175 -7.98 17.15 -18.88
CA ASP A 175 -6.84 17.64 -18.12
C ASP A 175 -7.05 17.43 -16.61
N PRO A 176 -6.15 16.73 -15.91
CA PRO A 176 -6.27 16.47 -14.49
C PRO A 176 -6.34 17.73 -13.62
N ILE A 177 -5.65 18.80 -14.03
CA ILE A 177 -5.66 20.08 -13.29
C ILE A 177 -7.02 20.76 -13.41
N VAL A 178 -7.60 20.77 -14.62
CA VAL A 178 -8.93 21.36 -14.84
C VAL A 178 -9.99 20.62 -14.04
N TRP A 179 -9.89 19.29 -13.99
CA TRP A 179 -10.81 18.48 -13.19
C TRP A 179 -10.65 18.77 -11.69
N LEU A 180 -9.42 18.76 -11.17
CA LEU A 180 -9.12 19.02 -9.75
C LEU A 180 -9.57 20.41 -9.32
N ASP A 181 -9.26 21.46 -10.09
CA ASP A 181 -9.69 22.82 -9.77
C ASP A 181 -11.22 22.91 -9.67
N SER A 182 -11.92 22.28 -10.61
CA SER A 182 -13.38 22.23 -10.62
C SER A 182 -13.95 21.43 -9.44
N PHE A 183 -13.29 20.35 -9.06
CA PHE A 183 -13.64 19.53 -7.90
C PHE A 183 -13.51 20.32 -6.59
N TYR A 184 -12.38 21.02 -6.38
CA TYR A 184 -12.19 21.86 -5.20
C TYR A 184 -13.25 22.97 -5.11
N VAL A 185 -13.61 23.59 -6.23
CA VAL A 185 -14.67 24.60 -6.28
C VAL A 185 -16.03 23.99 -5.95
N ALA A 186 -16.38 22.86 -6.57
CA ALA A 186 -17.65 22.19 -6.34
C ALA A 186 -17.77 21.73 -4.87
N TYR A 187 -16.72 21.15 -4.31
CA TYR A 187 -16.71 20.70 -2.92
C TYR A 187 -16.87 21.88 -1.93
N LYS A 188 -16.11 22.97 -2.11
CA LYS A 188 -16.25 24.19 -1.27
C LYS A 188 -17.65 24.76 -1.32
N THR A 189 -18.25 24.82 -2.51
CA THR A 189 -19.59 25.35 -2.70
C THR A 189 -20.64 24.51 -1.96
N ALA A 190 -20.54 23.18 -2.04
CA ALA A 190 -21.46 22.26 -1.39
C ALA A 190 -21.27 22.17 0.14
N ASN A 191 -20.09 22.48 0.66
CA ASN A 191 -19.71 22.23 2.05
C ASN A 191 -19.35 23.53 2.82
N ASN A 192 -20.08 24.61 2.59
CA ASN A 192 -19.96 25.87 3.35
C ASN A 192 -18.53 26.44 3.38
N GLY A 193 -17.80 26.35 2.28
CA GLY A 193 -16.45 26.87 2.14
C GLY A 193 -15.34 25.95 2.67
N LYS A 194 -15.65 24.76 3.21
CA LYS A 194 -14.66 23.78 3.63
C LYS A 194 -13.94 23.19 2.42
N LEU A 195 -12.68 22.83 2.61
CA LEU A 195 -11.90 22.07 1.62
C LEU A 195 -12.11 20.57 1.83
N PRO A 196 -12.01 19.76 0.76
CA PRO A 196 -12.04 18.30 0.90
C PRO A 196 -10.84 17.80 1.72
N GLU A 197 -11.07 16.80 2.55
CA GLU A 197 -10.00 16.10 3.25
C GLU A 197 -9.23 15.23 2.26
N ILE A 198 -8.05 15.68 1.89
CA ILE A 198 -7.09 15.00 1.03
C ILE A 198 -5.74 15.09 1.72
N ASP A 199 -5.17 13.95 2.11
CA ASP A 199 -3.83 13.93 2.70
C ASP A 199 -2.76 13.90 1.62
N TYR A 200 -3.00 13.12 0.57
CA TYR A 200 -2.12 12.96 -0.58
C TYR A 200 -2.92 12.98 -1.87
N LEU A 201 -2.40 13.62 -2.91
CA LEU A 201 -2.91 13.44 -4.26
C LEU A 201 -2.41 12.12 -4.83
N ALA A 202 -3.20 11.51 -5.72
CA ALA A 202 -2.75 10.37 -6.51
C ALA A 202 -2.73 10.73 -8.00
N PHE A 203 -1.77 10.17 -8.73
CA PHE A 203 -1.57 10.48 -10.14
C PHE A 203 -1.11 9.23 -10.92
N HIS A 204 -1.57 9.10 -12.16
CA HIS A 204 -1.17 8.07 -13.10
C HIS A 204 -0.46 8.70 -14.30
N TRP A 205 0.62 8.07 -14.75
CA TRP A 205 1.34 8.53 -15.92
C TRP A 205 1.88 7.41 -16.79
N TYR A 206 1.57 7.48 -18.08
CA TYR A 206 1.89 6.42 -19.04
C TYR A 206 2.66 6.90 -20.27
N ASP A 207 3.38 8.03 -20.15
CA ASP A 207 4.11 8.65 -21.25
C ASP A 207 5.45 9.24 -20.77
N TYR A 208 6.15 9.92 -21.64
CA TYR A 208 7.33 10.72 -21.30
C TYR A 208 6.97 11.91 -20.41
N GLY A 209 7.97 12.47 -19.72
CA GLY A 209 7.83 13.76 -19.03
C GLY A 209 7.08 13.71 -17.70
N LEU A 210 7.15 12.62 -16.94
CA LEU A 210 6.53 12.48 -15.60
C LEU A 210 6.84 13.69 -14.71
N SER A 211 8.12 14.15 -14.66
CA SER A 211 8.51 15.28 -13.81
C SER A 211 7.69 16.55 -14.12
N SER A 212 7.51 16.87 -15.40
CA SER A 212 6.72 18.05 -15.79
C SER A 212 5.24 17.94 -15.41
N GLN A 213 4.68 16.72 -15.38
CA GLN A 213 3.31 16.51 -14.93
C GLN A 213 3.18 16.67 -13.42
N LEU A 214 4.16 16.20 -12.66
CA LEU A 214 4.21 16.38 -11.20
C LEU A 214 4.32 17.87 -10.84
N ASP A 215 5.14 18.66 -11.55
CA ASP A 215 5.26 20.11 -11.34
C ASP A 215 3.91 20.84 -11.47
N ARG A 216 3.01 20.37 -12.33
CA ARG A 216 1.65 20.93 -12.47
C ARG A 216 0.77 20.73 -11.22
N LEU A 217 1.07 19.72 -10.42
CA LEU A 217 0.35 19.38 -9.19
C LEU A 217 0.83 20.17 -7.97
N ASP A 218 1.98 20.82 -8.03
CA ASP A 218 2.59 21.58 -6.92
C ASP A 218 1.64 22.64 -6.33
N LYS A 219 0.78 23.23 -7.18
CA LYS A 219 -0.19 24.26 -6.76
C LYS A 219 -1.14 23.82 -5.65
N TYR A 220 -1.34 22.52 -5.46
CA TYR A 220 -2.21 21.98 -4.41
C TYR A 220 -1.50 21.82 -3.06
N ASN A 221 -0.18 21.99 -3.02
CA ASN A 221 0.65 21.86 -1.81
C ASN A 221 0.40 20.55 -1.05
N LYS A 222 0.32 19.44 -1.80
CA LYS A 222 0.15 18.08 -1.29
C LYS A 222 1.29 17.20 -1.78
N LYS A 223 1.70 16.24 -0.96
CA LYS A 223 2.57 15.17 -1.47
C LYS A 223 1.77 14.26 -2.40
N ILE A 224 2.45 13.66 -3.35
CA ILE A 224 1.85 12.91 -4.45
C ILE A 224 2.23 11.44 -4.30
N TRP A 225 1.26 10.57 -4.54
CA TRP A 225 1.49 9.17 -4.86
C TRP A 225 1.36 9.00 -6.37
N VAL A 226 2.39 8.54 -7.05
CA VAL A 226 2.28 8.09 -8.43
C VAL A 226 1.81 6.64 -8.39
N THR A 227 0.50 6.44 -8.28
CA THR A 227 -0.08 5.12 -8.00
C THR A 227 -0.02 4.17 -9.19
N GLU A 228 0.13 4.70 -10.40
CA GLU A 228 0.42 3.91 -11.60
C GLU A 228 1.40 4.67 -12.49
N MET A 229 2.45 3.98 -12.93
CA MET A 229 3.35 4.52 -13.95
C MET A 229 3.94 3.41 -14.81
N ALA A 230 4.04 3.68 -16.10
CA ALA A 230 4.78 2.95 -17.12
C ALA A 230 4.90 3.88 -18.33
N ASN A 231 5.56 3.47 -19.40
CA ASN A 231 5.49 4.24 -20.65
C ASN A 231 4.81 3.39 -21.75
N TRP A 232 3.63 3.83 -22.19
CA TRP A 232 2.84 3.20 -23.24
C TRP A 232 2.88 3.99 -24.55
N ASN A 233 3.77 4.97 -24.64
CA ASN A 233 3.96 5.69 -25.91
C ASN A 233 4.32 4.71 -27.02
N SER A 234 3.74 4.89 -28.22
CA SER A 234 3.93 4.01 -29.36
C SER A 234 5.40 3.91 -29.86
N GLN A 235 6.25 4.82 -29.41
CA GLN A 235 7.69 4.76 -29.67
C GLN A 235 8.40 3.68 -28.84
N ILE A 236 7.81 3.24 -27.73
CA ILE A 236 8.36 2.16 -26.90
C ILE A 236 8.02 0.84 -27.56
N ASN A 237 8.99 0.23 -28.18
CA ASN A 237 8.81 -1.00 -28.97
C ASN A 237 9.72 -2.17 -28.53
N SER A 238 10.37 -2.04 -27.37
CA SER A 238 11.22 -3.08 -26.79
C SER A 238 11.37 -2.93 -25.28
N TYR A 239 11.74 -4.03 -24.62
CA TYR A 239 12.08 -4.00 -23.20
C TYR A 239 13.25 -3.06 -22.91
N SER A 240 14.27 -2.99 -23.76
CA SER A 240 15.41 -2.09 -23.52
C SER A 240 15.03 -0.61 -23.54
N MET A 241 14.07 -0.21 -24.35
CA MET A 241 13.53 1.15 -24.29
C MET A 241 12.71 1.39 -23.03
N GLN A 242 11.92 0.40 -22.62
CA GLN A 242 11.16 0.49 -21.38
C GLN A 242 12.06 0.52 -20.12
N GLU A 243 13.20 -0.18 -20.15
CA GLU A 243 14.21 -0.12 -19.07
C GLU A 243 14.77 1.30 -18.89
N VAL A 244 15.02 2.01 -19.99
CA VAL A 244 15.44 3.42 -19.95
C VAL A 244 14.34 4.28 -19.32
N GLN A 245 13.10 4.11 -19.74
CA GLN A 245 11.97 4.88 -19.20
C GLN A 245 11.69 4.55 -17.73
N MET A 246 11.74 3.28 -17.35
CA MET A 246 11.63 2.88 -15.94
C MET A 246 12.70 3.53 -15.08
N THR A 247 13.93 3.55 -15.55
CA THR A 247 15.05 4.17 -14.81
C THR A 247 14.82 5.67 -14.62
N ASP A 248 14.38 6.38 -15.65
CA ASP A 248 14.07 7.81 -15.58
C ASP A 248 12.91 8.11 -14.61
N MET A 249 11.80 7.37 -14.75
CA MET A 249 10.62 7.53 -13.88
C MET A 249 10.92 7.20 -12.42
N VAL A 250 11.66 6.13 -12.16
CA VAL A 250 12.07 5.75 -10.80
C VAL A 250 12.97 6.80 -10.19
N ASN A 251 14.00 7.27 -10.92
CA ASN A 251 14.87 8.34 -10.46
C ASN A 251 14.09 9.62 -10.16
N THR A 252 13.14 10.00 -11.03
CA THR A 252 12.24 11.14 -10.79
C THR A 252 11.50 10.98 -9.47
N CYS A 253 10.88 9.83 -9.24
CA CYS A 253 10.11 9.60 -8.03
C CYS A 253 10.97 9.51 -6.77
N GLU A 254 12.14 8.88 -6.83
CA GLU A 254 13.02 8.73 -5.67
C GLU A 254 13.64 10.07 -5.24
N THR A 255 14.07 10.92 -6.20
CA THR A 255 14.76 12.17 -5.92
C THR A 255 13.83 13.33 -5.52
N ARG A 256 12.57 13.31 -5.95
CA ARG A 256 11.60 14.36 -5.63
C ARG A 256 11.07 14.23 -4.20
N SER A 257 11.13 15.30 -3.43
CA SER A 257 10.63 15.35 -2.04
C SER A 257 9.10 15.42 -1.95
N ASP A 258 8.43 15.86 -3.00
CA ASP A 258 6.97 15.93 -3.13
C ASP A 258 6.35 14.58 -3.51
N VAL A 259 7.11 13.63 -4.08
CA VAL A 259 6.65 12.25 -4.29
C VAL A 259 6.80 11.45 -3.00
N PHE A 260 5.68 10.99 -2.46
CA PHE A 260 5.65 10.17 -1.24
C PHE A 260 5.78 8.68 -1.53
N ARG A 261 5.01 8.17 -2.51
CA ARG A 261 5.07 6.78 -2.98
C ARG A 261 4.84 6.71 -4.48
N TYR A 262 5.30 5.63 -5.11
CA TYR A 262 5.04 5.34 -6.52
C TYR A 262 4.89 3.84 -6.76
N ALA A 263 4.14 3.43 -7.79
CA ALA A 263 3.95 2.05 -8.17
C ALA A 263 4.09 1.86 -9.67
N TRP A 264 4.81 0.82 -10.05
CA TRP A 264 4.90 0.42 -11.45
C TRP A 264 3.63 -0.33 -11.88
N PHE A 265 3.14 -0.06 -13.07
CA PHE A 265 2.07 -0.76 -13.75
C PHE A 265 2.65 -1.59 -14.93
N TYR A 266 2.72 -2.97 -14.95
CA TYR A 266 2.21 -3.69 -13.82
C TYR A 266 2.89 -5.08 -13.70
N GLY A 267 2.40 -5.99 -12.89
CA GLY A 267 3.11 -7.22 -12.56
C GLY A 267 3.15 -8.26 -13.68
N ARG A 268 2.01 -8.87 -13.99
CA ARG A 268 1.87 -9.92 -15.02
C ARG A 268 0.48 -9.84 -15.63
N GLY A 269 0.40 -9.83 -16.97
CA GLY A 269 -0.84 -9.85 -17.72
C GLY A 269 -0.85 -10.94 -18.78
N ASN A 270 -1.65 -10.74 -19.81
CA ASN A 270 -1.71 -11.63 -20.96
C ASN A 270 -0.47 -11.48 -21.82
N PHE A 271 0.12 -12.60 -22.23
CA PHE A 271 1.26 -12.59 -23.14
C PHE A 271 0.80 -12.74 -24.61
N PRO A 272 1.51 -12.09 -25.57
CA PRO A 272 2.71 -11.28 -25.36
C PRO A 272 2.43 -9.96 -24.62
N ASP A 273 3.44 -9.43 -23.89
CA ASP A 273 3.41 -8.09 -23.31
C ASP A 273 3.60 -7.04 -24.43
N ASN A 274 2.52 -6.47 -24.89
CA ASN A 274 2.52 -5.51 -26.01
C ASN A 274 3.05 -4.13 -25.62
N HIS A 275 3.20 -3.84 -24.31
CA HIS A 275 3.74 -2.58 -23.81
C HIS A 275 5.11 -2.74 -23.14
N PHE A 276 5.65 -3.95 -23.07
CA PHE A 276 6.93 -4.24 -22.45
C PHE A 276 7.03 -3.82 -20.98
N THR A 277 5.93 -3.94 -20.22
CA THR A 277 5.84 -3.39 -18.85
C THR A 277 5.80 -4.44 -17.75
N TYR A 278 5.68 -5.73 -18.08
CA TYR A 278 5.49 -6.76 -17.08
C TYR A 278 6.77 -7.02 -16.27
N LEU A 279 6.61 -6.97 -14.93
CA LEU A 279 7.71 -7.28 -14.01
C LEU A 279 7.96 -8.79 -13.85
N PHE A 280 6.98 -9.62 -14.22
CA PHE A 280 7.09 -11.08 -14.18
C PHE A 280 7.06 -11.68 -15.59
N THR A 281 7.73 -12.82 -15.73
CA THR A 281 7.48 -13.75 -16.85
C THR A 281 6.14 -14.47 -16.66
N PRO A 282 5.71 -15.33 -17.60
CA PRO A 282 4.54 -16.20 -17.38
C PRO A 282 4.67 -17.13 -16.18
N ASN A 283 5.89 -17.44 -15.75
CA ASN A 283 6.17 -18.37 -14.66
C ASN A 283 5.99 -17.72 -13.27
N ASP A 284 5.50 -18.49 -12.32
CA ASP A 284 5.29 -18.06 -10.95
C ASP A 284 6.62 -17.70 -10.25
N GLY A 285 6.70 -16.53 -9.63
CA GLY A 285 7.88 -16.03 -8.91
C GLY A 285 9.08 -15.64 -9.79
N GLU A 286 8.98 -15.76 -11.11
CA GLU A 286 10.08 -15.43 -12.02
C GLU A 286 9.98 -13.98 -12.52
N LEU A 287 10.94 -13.14 -12.09
CA LEU A 287 11.06 -11.77 -12.57
C LEU A 287 11.56 -11.72 -14.01
N SER A 288 10.92 -10.89 -14.82
CA SER A 288 11.40 -10.48 -16.14
C SER A 288 12.72 -9.68 -16.03
N VAL A 289 13.30 -9.33 -17.16
CA VAL A 289 14.44 -8.38 -17.19
C VAL A 289 14.07 -7.05 -16.55
N LEU A 290 12.86 -6.56 -16.84
CA LEU A 290 12.34 -5.32 -16.28
C LEU A 290 12.08 -5.43 -14.76
N GLY A 291 11.55 -6.56 -14.30
CA GLY A 291 11.33 -6.82 -12.88
C GLY A 291 12.64 -6.88 -12.07
N LYS A 292 13.67 -7.48 -12.63
CA LYS A 292 15.01 -7.51 -12.03
C LYS A 292 15.61 -6.10 -11.95
N LEU A 293 15.47 -5.29 -13.01
CA LEU A 293 15.87 -3.89 -13.00
C LEU A 293 15.12 -3.13 -11.91
N TYR A 294 13.78 -3.20 -11.89
CA TYR A 294 12.94 -2.44 -10.97
C TYR A 294 13.33 -2.60 -9.50
N ILE A 295 13.57 -3.83 -9.06
CA ILE A 295 13.95 -4.10 -7.67
C ILE A 295 15.41 -3.71 -7.35
N SER A 296 16.27 -3.53 -8.36
CA SER A 296 17.70 -3.22 -8.20
C SER A 296 18.03 -1.74 -8.34
N LEU A 297 17.12 -0.91 -8.88
CA LEU A 297 17.36 0.53 -9.02
C LEU A 297 17.60 1.19 -7.66
N PRO A 298 18.54 2.14 -7.56
CA PRO A 298 18.85 2.85 -6.32
C PRO A 298 17.65 3.68 -5.81
N TYR A 299 17.73 4.17 -4.56
CA TYR A 299 16.73 4.99 -3.87
C TYR A 299 17.39 5.96 -2.88
#